data_183f638b4c8f8799f71a7ea82a54abeb
#
_entry.id   183f638b4c8f8799f71a7ea82a54abeb
#
_cell.length_a   1.000
_cell.length_b   1.000
_cell.length_c   1.000
_cell.angle_alpha   90.00
_cell.angle_beta   90.00
_cell.angle_gamma   90.00
#
_symmetry.space_group_name_H-M   'P 1'
#
loop_
_entity.id
_entity.type
_entity.pdbx_description
1 polymer ?
#
loop_
_entity_poly.entity_id
_entity_poly.type
_entity_poly.pdbx_seq_one_letter_code
_entity_poly.pdbx_strand_id
1 'polypeptide(L)'
;MYDMDSILAVVENPTRRKILQAVVREPHYPLQLSKELGISQQAIVKNLNLMEKEGLVVSYRQSSDRGPERIFYKPNTEFTITIDMRNNMFEVRLIPAGESGNKEEQEKETKTVEERKLEEVRGRISQIDRQITEFDRRRSALVRERNNLIEEFLQMADLNNMDYEHRELLYDLLNRPNWNAEDISKKLGFNETIVSRMIDEILQYCREMER
;
A
#
# COMPACT_ATOMS: atom_id res chain seq x y z
N MET A 1 -18.72 1.64 2.73
CA MET A 1 -18.19 2.17 1.44
C MET A 1 -17.27 3.31 1.83
N TYR A 2 -15.99 3.24 1.48
CA TYR A 2 -15.02 4.29 1.82
C TYR A 2 -15.31 5.52 0.95
N ASP A 3 -15.36 6.68 1.58
CA ASP A 3 -15.50 7.95 0.87
C ASP A 3 -14.15 8.38 0.27
N MET A 4 -14.15 8.71 -1.01
CA MET A 4 -12.95 9.12 -1.77
C MET A 4 -12.27 10.32 -1.12
N ASP A 5 -13.04 11.34 -0.75
CA ASP A 5 -12.50 12.59 -0.20
C ASP A 5 -11.86 12.36 1.17
N SER A 6 -12.45 11.49 2.00
CA SER A 6 -11.86 11.05 3.27
C SER A 6 -10.50 10.38 3.06
N ILE A 7 -10.38 9.48 2.08
CA ILE A 7 -9.11 8.81 1.79
C ILE A 7 -8.07 9.81 1.27
N LEU A 8 -8.46 10.67 0.34
CA LEU A 8 -7.56 11.72 -0.18
C LEU A 8 -7.09 12.65 0.94
N ALA A 9 -7.99 13.08 1.83
CA ALA A 9 -7.65 13.90 2.99
C ALA A 9 -6.67 13.20 3.95
N VAL A 10 -6.75 11.87 4.08
CA VAL A 10 -5.77 11.11 4.88
C VAL A 10 -4.42 11.06 4.17
N VAL A 11 -4.38 10.69 2.89
CA VAL A 11 -3.11 10.46 2.17
C VAL A 11 -2.40 11.75 1.74
N GLU A 12 -3.06 12.91 1.73
CA GLU A 12 -2.41 14.19 1.46
C GLU A 12 -1.31 14.54 2.48
N ASN A 13 -1.49 14.13 3.74
CA ASN A 13 -0.57 14.47 4.83
C ASN A 13 0.66 13.56 4.85
N PRO A 14 1.88 14.11 4.77
CA PRO A 14 3.10 13.31 4.73
C PRO A 14 3.35 12.48 6.00
N THR A 15 2.95 12.97 7.16
CA THR A 15 3.06 12.21 8.43
C THR A 15 2.16 10.98 8.41
N ARG A 16 0.90 11.11 7.93
CA ARG A 16 -0.01 9.98 7.81
C ARG A 16 0.48 8.94 6.81
N ARG A 17 1.07 9.39 5.68
CA ARG A 17 1.71 8.45 4.74
C ARG A 17 2.85 7.65 5.36
N LYS A 18 3.71 8.29 6.19
CA LYS A 18 4.78 7.58 6.91
C LYS A 18 4.22 6.55 7.89
N ILE A 19 3.18 6.91 8.63
CA ILE A 19 2.50 5.98 9.55
C ILE A 19 1.91 4.79 8.77
N LEU A 20 1.19 5.05 7.67
CA LEU A 20 0.63 3.99 6.82
C LEU A 20 1.73 3.07 6.27
N GLN A 21 2.85 3.63 5.80
CA GLN A 21 3.99 2.84 5.33
C GLN A 21 4.57 1.91 6.40
N ALA A 22 4.58 2.35 7.67
CA ALA A 22 5.04 1.52 8.77
C ALA A 22 4.03 0.41 9.11
N VAL A 23 2.75 0.75 9.32
CA VAL A 23 1.73 -0.23 9.75
C VAL A 23 1.37 -1.24 8.66
N VAL A 24 1.60 -0.95 7.38
CA VAL A 24 1.45 -1.89 6.26
C VAL A 24 2.53 -2.97 6.28
N ARG A 25 3.73 -2.67 6.77
CA ARG A 25 4.84 -3.64 6.88
C ARG A 25 4.59 -4.63 8.01
N GLU A 26 4.30 -4.11 9.19
CA GLU A 26 3.97 -4.90 10.38
C GLU A 26 3.08 -4.09 11.32
N PRO A 27 2.30 -4.75 12.21
CA PRO A 27 1.50 -4.05 13.22
C PRO A 27 2.39 -3.25 14.18
N HIS A 28 1.99 -2.02 14.47
CA HIS A 28 2.74 -1.12 15.34
C HIS A 28 1.87 -0.55 16.46
N TYR A 29 2.49 -0.28 17.62
CA TYR A 29 1.88 0.51 18.69
C TYR A 29 2.41 1.94 18.71
N PRO A 30 1.68 2.93 19.28
CA PRO A 30 2.02 4.35 19.12
C PRO A 30 3.41 4.76 19.58
N LEU A 31 3.92 4.19 20.68
CA LEU A 31 5.25 4.51 21.18
C LEU A 31 6.36 4.01 20.23
N GLN A 32 6.16 2.86 19.61
CA GLN A 32 7.08 2.32 18.59
C GLN A 32 7.14 3.26 17.39
N LEU A 33 6.00 3.60 16.78
CA LEU A 33 5.92 4.55 15.67
C LEU A 33 6.53 5.91 16.00
N SER A 34 6.34 6.39 17.25
CA SER A 34 6.94 7.65 17.70
C SER A 34 8.47 7.61 17.65
N LYS A 35 9.07 6.52 18.10
CA LYS A 35 10.53 6.34 18.09
C LYS A 35 11.08 6.19 16.67
N GLU A 36 10.45 5.35 15.86
CA GLU A 36 10.88 5.05 14.50
C GLU A 36 10.76 6.26 13.55
N LEU A 37 9.67 7.01 13.66
CA LEU A 37 9.41 8.13 12.75
C LEU A 37 9.93 9.48 13.28
N GLY A 38 10.44 9.53 14.51
CA GLY A 38 10.89 10.78 15.14
C GLY A 38 9.74 11.78 15.38
N ILE A 39 8.51 11.29 15.61
CA ILE A 39 7.30 12.10 15.78
C ILE A 39 6.77 11.91 17.19
N SER A 40 6.26 12.97 17.83
CA SER A 40 5.72 12.86 19.18
C SER A 40 4.59 11.82 19.28
N GLN A 41 4.54 11.04 20.36
CA GLN A 41 3.54 10.02 20.57
C GLN A 41 2.11 10.58 20.50
N GLN A 42 1.88 11.79 21.00
CA GLN A 42 0.57 12.46 20.91
C GLN A 42 0.15 12.70 19.45
N ALA A 43 1.08 13.16 18.59
CA ALA A 43 0.81 13.35 17.17
C ALA A 43 0.55 12.03 16.46
N ILE A 44 1.27 10.97 16.81
CA ILE A 44 1.01 9.61 16.28
C ILE A 44 -0.40 9.15 16.66
N VAL A 45 -0.77 9.19 17.94
CA VAL A 45 -2.10 8.78 18.42
C VAL A 45 -3.21 9.56 17.71
N LYS A 46 -3.05 10.90 17.60
CA LYS A 46 -4.04 11.75 16.89
C LYS A 46 -4.23 11.30 15.43
N ASN A 47 -3.15 11.00 14.73
CA ASN A 47 -3.21 10.56 13.33
C ASN A 47 -3.79 9.14 13.20
N LEU A 48 -3.41 8.21 14.09
CA LEU A 48 -3.96 6.85 14.12
C LEU A 48 -5.47 6.85 14.37
N ASN A 49 -5.95 7.63 15.35
CA ASN A 49 -7.38 7.76 15.64
C ASN A 49 -8.17 8.33 14.44
N LEU A 50 -7.59 9.30 13.72
CA LEU A 50 -8.21 9.81 12.50
C LEU A 50 -8.28 8.71 11.43
N MET A 51 -7.19 8.00 11.17
CA MET A 51 -7.15 6.95 10.15
C MET A 51 -8.04 5.75 10.52
N GLU A 52 -8.19 5.46 11.80
CA GLU A 52 -9.11 4.43 12.31
C GLU A 52 -10.58 4.85 12.12
N LYS A 53 -10.89 6.12 12.42
CA LYS A 53 -12.23 6.70 12.16
C LYS A 53 -12.61 6.62 10.68
N GLU A 54 -11.67 6.88 9.79
CA GLU A 54 -11.87 6.77 8.33
C GLU A 54 -11.72 5.33 7.81
N GLY A 55 -11.55 4.34 8.70
CA GLY A 55 -11.53 2.92 8.37
C GLY A 55 -10.27 2.40 7.69
N LEU A 56 -9.20 3.21 7.57
CA LEU A 56 -7.96 2.82 6.90
C LEU A 56 -7.07 1.89 7.74
N VAL A 57 -7.15 2.02 9.05
CA VAL A 57 -6.48 1.14 10.00
C VAL A 57 -7.48 0.61 11.03
N VAL A 58 -7.13 -0.47 11.67
CA VAL A 58 -7.88 -1.05 12.80
C VAL A 58 -6.95 -1.30 13.96
N SER A 59 -7.42 -1.00 15.18
CA SER A 59 -6.68 -1.31 16.40
C SER A 59 -7.11 -2.65 17.01
N TYR A 60 -6.16 -3.30 17.68
CA TYR A 60 -6.42 -4.48 18.51
C TYR A 60 -5.48 -4.48 19.72
N ARG A 61 -5.87 -5.18 20.78
CA ARG A 61 -5.08 -5.30 22.00
C ARG A 61 -4.24 -6.56 21.94
N GLN A 62 -3.00 -6.45 22.42
CA GLN A 62 -2.09 -7.57 22.52
C GLN A 62 -1.40 -7.55 23.87
N SER A 63 -1.42 -8.69 24.56
CA SER A 63 -0.71 -8.89 25.82
C SER A 63 0.79 -8.84 25.58
N SER A 64 1.51 -8.33 26.59
CA SER A 64 2.98 -8.28 26.59
C SER A 64 3.49 -9.19 27.70
N ASP A 65 4.47 -10.06 27.39
CA ASP A 65 5.07 -10.98 28.37
C ASP A 65 5.74 -10.28 29.57
N ARG A 66 6.09 -9.01 29.42
CA ARG A 66 6.81 -8.22 30.43
C ARG A 66 6.25 -6.82 30.67
N GLY A 67 4.95 -6.56 30.40
CA GLY A 67 4.40 -5.21 30.57
C GLY A 67 2.89 -5.16 30.38
N PRO A 68 2.29 -3.96 30.51
CA PRO A 68 0.86 -3.78 30.29
C PRO A 68 0.48 -4.09 28.85
N GLU A 69 -0.77 -4.47 28.68
CA GLU A 69 -1.41 -4.67 27.37
C GLU A 69 -1.20 -3.45 26.46
N ARG A 70 -0.90 -3.68 25.19
CA ARG A 70 -0.63 -2.62 24.21
C ARG A 70 -1.67 -2.65 23.11
N ILE A 71 -1.98 -1.47 22.57
CA ILE A 71 -2.87 -1.31 21.42
C ILE A 71 -2.00 -1.22 20.18
N PHE A 72 -2.15 -2.22 19.29
CA PHE A 72 -1.50 -2.28 17.99
C PHE A 72 -2.45 -1.85 16.90
N TYR A 73 -1.89 -1.29 15.81
CA TYR A 73 -2.61 -0.87 14.62
C TYR A 73 -2.10 -1.60 13.40
N LYS A 74 -3.01 -2.01 12.53
CA LYS A 74 -2.73 -2.66 11.24
C LYS A 74 -3.65 -2.12 10.15
N PRO A 75 -3.34 -2.33 8.85
CA PRO A 75 -4.26 -1.96 7.77
C PRO A 75 -5.61 -2.65 7.93
N ASN A 76 -6.68 -1.97 7.54
CA ASN A 76 -8.05 -2.49 7.55
C ASN A 76 -8.64 -2.60 6.14
N THR A 77 -7.96 -2.04 5.12
CA THR A 77 -8.49 -1.98 3.75
C THR A 77 -7.36 -2.01 2.73
N GLU A 78 -7.69 -2.50 1.54
CA GLU A 78 -6.83 -2.48 0.36
C GLU A 78 -7.53 -1.73 -0.77
N PHE A 79 -6.84 -0.80 -1.40
CA PHE A 79 -7.34 -0.03 -2.52
C PHE A 79 -6.22 0.54 -3.39
N THR A 80 -6.60 0.97 -4.59
CA THR A 80 -5.76 1.81 -5.46
C THR A 80 -6.51 3.11 -5.76
N ILE A 81 -5.79 4.24 -5.72
CA ILE A 81 -6.30 5.52 -6.24
C ILE A 81 -5.54 5.84 -7.51
N THR A 82 -6.26 6.17 -8.56
CA THR A 82 -5.71 6.75 -9.79
C THR A 82 -6.23 8.15 -9.97
N ILE A 83 -5.34 9.07 -10.36
CA ILE A 83 -5.67 10.46 -10.69
C ILE A 83 -5.19 10.69 -12.12
N ASP A 84 -6.12 10.83 -13.04
CA ASP A 84 -5.86 11.13 -14.43
C ASP A 84 -6.17 12.61 -14.71
N MET A 85 -5.15 13.36 -15.13
CA MET A 85 -5.28 14.74 -15.55
C MET A 85 -4.72 14.91 -16.96
N ARG A 86 -5.59 15.18 -17.92
CA ARG A 86 -5.29 15.37 -19.34
C ARG A 86 -6.04 16.59 -19.86
N ASN A 87 -5.73 17.03 -21.08
CA ASN A 87 -6.58 17.99 -21.76
C ASN A 87 -8.01 17.44 -21.87
N ASN A 88 -8.99 18.21 -21.41
CA ASN A 88 -10.41 17.89 -21.39
C ASN A 88 -10.81 16.68 -20.51
N MET A 89 -9.92 16.21 -19.61
CA MET A 89 -10.24 15.13 -18.68
C MET A 89 -9.59 15.35 -17.32
N PHE A 90 -10.40 15.30 -16.28
CA PHE A 90 -9.95 15.16 -14.90
C PHE A 90 -10.79 14.06 -14.24
N GLU A 91 -10.15 12.98 -13.83
CA GLU A 91 -10.82 11.84 -13.21
C GLU A 91 -10.03 11.35 -11.99
N VAL A 92 -10.75 11.07 -10.92
CA VAL A 92 -10.21 10.41 -9.73
C VAL A 92 -10.99 9.12 -9.51
N ARG A 93 -10.31 7.97 -9.54
CA ARG A 93 -10.92 6.65 -9.33
C ARG A 93 -10.36 5.97 -8.10
N LEU A 94 -11.25 5.43 -7.29
CA LEU A 94 -10.94 4.52 -6.19
C LEU A 94 -11.28 3.10 -6.63
N ILE A 95 -10.28 2.23 -6.66
CA ILE A 95 -10.42 0.83 -7.06
C ILE A 95 -10.23 -0.02 -5.81
N PRO A 96 -11.31 -0.54 -5.20
CA PRO A 96 -11.20 -1.47 -4.07
C PRO A 96 -10.59 -2.80 -4.53
N ALA A 97 -9.78 -3.43 -3.69
CA ALA A 97 -9.27 -4.76 -3.97
C ALA A 97 -10.42 -5.77 -3.89
N GLY A 98 -10.95 -6.19 -5.04
CA GLY A 98 -11.91 -7.31 -5.10
C GLY A 98 -13.26 -7.06 -5.78
N GLU A 99 -13.58 -5.87 -6.28
CA GLU A 99 -14.86 -5.64 -6.95
C GLU A 99 -14.73 -5.31 -8.45
N SER A 100 -15.42 -6.08 -9.26
CA SER A 100 -15.71 -5.80 -10.68
C SER A 100 -17.22 -5.89 -10.86
N GLY A 101 -17.87 -4.79 -11.09
CA GLY A 101 -19.29 -4.75 -11.40
C GLY A 101 -19.62 -3.68 -12.44
N ASN A 102 -19.90 -4.09 -13.66
CA ASN A 102 -20.50 -3.25 -14.70
C ASN A 102 -21.99 -3.52 -14.77
N LYS A 103 -22.80 -2.46 -14.81
CA LYS A 103 -24.20 -2.52 -15.27
C LYS A 103 -24.31 -1.76 -16.59
N GLU A 104 -24.83 -2.43 -17.61
CA GLU A 104 -25.20 -1.83 -18.88
C GLU A 104 -26.72 -1.69 -18.96
N GLU A 105 -27.20 -0.53 -19.37
CA GLU A 105 -28.59 -0.31 -19.79
C GLU A 105 -28.61 0.12 -21.26
N GLN A 106 -29.48 -0.50 -22.07
CA GLN A 106 -29.68 -0.20 -23.48
C GLN A 106 -31.09 0.33 -23.70
N GLU A 107 -31.21 1.49 -24.31
CA GLU A 107 -32.45 1.97 -24.92
C GLU A 107 -32.26 2.27 -26.42
N LYS A 108 -33.28 1.96 -27.23
CA LYS A 108 -33.27 2.16 -28.68
C LYS A 108 -34.23 3.27 -29.07
N GLU A 109 -33.73 4.32 -29.73
CA GLU A 109 -34.53 5.31 -30.45
C GLU A 109 -33.91 5.69 -31.82
N THR A 110 -34.75 6.16 -32.77
CA THR A 110 -34.38 6.55 -34.15
C THR A 110 -33.64 7.88 -34.14
N LYS A 111 -32.38 7.91 -34.59
CA LYS A 111 -31.40 8.98 -34.35
C LYS A 111 -31.03 9.74 -35.65
N THR A 112 -30.72 11.05 -35.49
CA THR A 112 -30.15 11.93 -36.53
C THR A 112 -28.70 11.57 -36.89
N VAL A 113 -28.11 12.21 -37.92
CA VAL A 113 -26.72 11.94 -38.35
C VAL A 113 -25.71 12.37 -37.29
N GLU A 114 -25.96 13.49 -36.60
CA GLU A 114 -25.15 14.00 -35.50
C GLU A 114 -25.23 13.08 -34.29
N GLU A 115 -26.40 12.58 -33.96
CA GLU A 115 -26.65 11.63 -32.88
C GLU A 115 -25.94 10.28 -33.16
N ARG A 116 -25.90 9.83 -34.40
CA ARG A 116 -25.14 8.62 -34.80
C ARG A 116 -23.64 8.77 -34.60
N LYS A 117 -23.07 9.95 -34.97
CA LYS A 117 -21.65 10.25 -34.74
C LYS A 117 -21.32 10.32 -33.26
N LEU A 118 -22.18 10.97 -32.46
CA LEU A 118 -22.01 11.03 -31.01
C LEU A 118 -22.04 9.61 -30.41
N GLU A 119 -22.96 8.78 -30.89
CA GLU A 119 -23.09 7.40 -30.40
C GLU A 119 -21.90 6.53 -30.81
N GLU A 120 -21.37 6.68 -32.02
CA GLU A 120 -20.15 6.02 -32.45
C GLU A 120 -18.96 6.38 -31.54
N VAL A 121 -18.79 7.68 -31.24
CA VAL A 121 -17.72 8.16 -30.35
C VAL A 121 -17.92 7.62 -28.91
N ARG A 122 -19.15 7.68 -28.39
CA ARG A 122 -19.49 7.12 -27.06
C ARG A 122 -19.22 5.61 -27.01
N GLY A 123 -19.59 4.87 -28.07
CA GLY A 123 -19.30 3.44 -28.16
C GLY A 123 -17.80 3.14 -28.15
N ARG A 124 -16.99 3.95 -28.85
CA ARG A 124 -15.53 3.82 -28.81
C ARG A 124 -14.94 4.15 -27.46
N ILE A 125 -15.41 5.22 -26.79
CA ILE A 125 -15.01 5.57 -25.42
C ILE A 125 -15.34 4.41 -24.48
N SER A 126 -16.58 3.90 -24.51
CA SER A 126 -16.99 2.76 -23.67
C SER A 126 -16.12 1.51 -23.91
N GLN A 127 -15.71 1.25 -25.15
CA GLN A 127 -14.79 0.15 -25.45
C GLN A 127 -13.40 0.37 -24.84
N ILE A 128 -12.89 1.60 -24.88
CA ILE A 128 -11.61 1.97 -24.27
C ILE A 128 -11.70 1.85 -22.74
N ASP A 129 -12.78 2.31 -22.13
CA ASP A 129 -13.01 2.22 -20.69
C ASP A 129 -13.06 0.77 -20.19
N ARG A 130 -13.67 -0.13 -20.98
CA ARG A 130 -13.62 -1.59 -20.71
C ARG A 130 -12.19 -2.12 -20.71
N GLN A 131 -11.36 -1.70 -21.68
CA GLN A 131 -9.95 -2.10 -21.73
C GLN A 131 -9.17 -1.55 -20.54
N ILE A 132 -9.38 -0.30 -20.16
CA ILE A 132 -8.77 0.30 -18.98
C ILE A 132 -9.16 -0.48 -17.72
N THR A 133 -10.44 -0.81 -17.55
CA THR A 133 -10.94 -1.61 -16.42
C THR A 133 -10.28 -3.00 -16.38
N GLU A 134 -10.11 -3.66 -17.53
CA GLU A 134 -9.43 -4.96 -17.60
C GLU A 134 -7.94 -4.84 -17.25
N PHE A 135 -7.25 -3.77 -17.67
CA PHE A 135 -5.87 -3.50 -17.26
C PHE A 135 -5.75 -3.24 -15.76
N ASP A 136 -6.67 -2.48 -15.17
CA ASP A 136 -6.71 -2.22 -13.74
C ASP A 136 -6.92 -3.51 -12.94
N ARG A 137 -7.82 -4.38 -13.42
CA ARG A 137 -8.04 -5.72 -12.86
C ARG A 137 -6.78 -6.58 -12.93
N ARG A 138 -6.12 -6.62 -14.09
CA ARG A 138 -4.88 -7.38 -14.28
C ARG A 138 -3.76 -6.84 -13.40
N ARG A 139 -3.63 -5.50 -13.30
CA ARG A 139 -2.69 -4.87 -12.38
C ARG A 139 -2.95 -5.27 -10.93
N SER A 140 -4.22 -5.23 -10.49
CA SER A 140 -4.60 -5.61 -9.13
C SER A 140 -4.28 -7.08 -8.82
N ALA A 141 -4.47 -7.99 -9.79
CA ALA A 141 -4.07 -9.39 -9.65
C ALA A 141 -2.55 -9.54 -9.47
N LEU A 142 -1.76 -8.85 -10.30
CA LEU A 142 -0.28 -8.88 -10.20
C LEU A 142 0.22 -8.25 -8.89
N VAL A 143 -0.40 -7.19 -8.41
CA VAL A 143 -0.06 -6.60 -7.09
C VAL A 143 -0.33 -7.59 -5.97
N ARG A 144 -1.46 -8.30 -6.03
CA ARG A 144 -1.79 -9.33 -5.04
C ARG A 144 -0.80 -10.50 -5.09
N GLU A 145 -0.49 -11.01 -6.27
CA GLU A 145 0.52 -12.07 -6.46
C GLU A 145 1.87 -11.65 -5.88
N ARG A 146 2.32 -10.43 -6.19
CA ARG A 146 3.55 -9.86 -5.63
C ARG A 146 3.52 -9.80 -4.09
N ASN A 147 2.41 -9.35 -3.52
CA ASN A 147 2.29 -9.28 -2.06
C ASN A 147 2.29 -10.66 -1.42
N ASN A 148 1.62 -11.65 -2.02
CA ASN A 148 1.65 -13.04 -1.55
C ASN A 148 3.08 -13.59 -1.55
N LEU A 149 3.87 -13.37 -2.60
CA LEU A 149 5.27 -13.79 -2.65
C LEU A 149 6.11 -13.14 -1.54
N ILE A 150 5.88 -11.86 -1.25
CA ILE A 150 6.55 -11.17 -0.14
C ILE A 150 6.12 -11.80 1.20
N GLU A 151 4.84 -12.05 1.42
CA GLU A 151 4.32 -12.67 2.64
C GLU A 151 4.87 -14.09 2.83
N GLU A 152 4.87 -14.92 1.79
CA GLU A 152 5.45 -16.26 1.83
C GLU A 152 6.94 -16.21 2.23
N PHE A 153 7.71 -15.31 1.65
CA PHE A 153 9.11 -15.14 2.02
C PHE A 153 9.29 -14.67 3.46
N LEU A 154 8.49 -13.69 3.91
CA LEU A 154 8.55 -13.17 5.28
C LEU A 154 8.12 -14.19 6.32
N GLN A 155 7.23 -15.14 5.99
CA GLN A 155 6.86 -16.26 6.86
C GLN A 155 8.01 -17.28 6.99
N MET A 156 8.83 -17.45 5.96
CA MET A 156 10.02 -18.30 6.02
C MET A 156 11.19 -17.60 6.72
N ALA A 157 11.24 -16.26 6.72
CA ALA A 157 12.30 -15.50 7.38
C ALA A 157 11.99 -15.38 8.89
N ASP A 158 12.95 -15.73 9.75
CA ASP A 158 12.79 -15.55 11.21
C ASP A 158 12.93 -14.07 11.61
N LEU A 159 11.87 -13.31 11.37
CA LEU A 159 11.83 -11.87 11.69
C LEU A 159 12.01 -11.57 13.19
N ASN A 160 11.74 -12.55 14.08
CA ASN A 160 11.86 -12.37 15.53
C ASN A 160 13.32 -12.29 15.98
N ASN A 161 14.22 -12.93 15.24
CA ASN A 161 15.66 -12.89 15.49
C ASN A 161 16.37 -11.75 14.77
N MET A 162 15.68 -11.00 13.92
CA MET A 162 16.20 -9.80 13.26
C MET A 162 15.91 -8.55 14.09
N ASP A 163 16.89 -7.66 14.22
CA ASP A 163 16.62 -6.32 14.74
C ASP A 163 15.83 -5.45 13.75
N TYR A 164 15.41 -4.28 14.20
CA TYR A 164 14.58 -3.39 13.39
C TYR A 164 15.27 -2.96 12.08
N GLU A 165 16.56 -2.66 12.14
CA GLU A 165 17.32 -2.15 10.98
C GLU A 165 17.44 -3.23 9.90
N HIS A 166 17.68 -4.48 10.26
CA HIS A 166 17.69 -5.61 9.33
C HIS A 166 16.30 -5.86 8.73
N ARG A 167 15.22 -5.79 9.52
CA ARG A 167 13.87 -5.92 8.99
C ARG A 167 13.52 -4.79 8.02
N GLU A 168 13.86 -3.53 8.32
CA GLU A 168 13.65 -2.40 7.42
C GLU A 168 14.39 -2.59 6.09
N LEU A 169 15.65 -3.02 6.17
CA LEU A 169 16.46 -3.33 4.99
C LEU A 169 15.85 -4.47 4.16
N LEU A 170 15.40 -5.53 4.80
CA LEU A 170 14.74 -6.67 4.14
C LEU A 170 13.47 -6.21 3.41
N TYR A 171 12.60 -5.42 4.05
CA TYR A 171 11.42 -4.86 3.40
C TYR A 171 11.78 -3.97 2.19
N ASP A 172 12.86 -3.21 2.27
CA ASP A 172 13.31 -2.37 1.14
C ASP A 172 13.84 -3.22 -0.02
N LEU A 173 14.60 -4.27 0.25
CA LEU A 173 15.07 -5.22 -0.77
C LEU A 173 13.89 -5.89 -1.50
N LEU A 174 12.89 -6.37 -0.76
CA LEU A 174 11.71 -7.03 -1.32
C LEU A 174 10.80 -6.07 -2.12
N ASN A 175 10.67 -4.82 -1.66
CA ASN A 175 9.80 -3.85 -2.30
C ASN A 175 10.47 -3.12 -3.48
N ARG A 176 11.79 -3.17 -3.58
CA ARG A 176 12.59 -2.47 -4.59
C ARG A 176 13.66 -3.38 -5.17
N PRO A 177 13.25 -4.43 -5.93
CA PRO A 177 14.16 -5.47 -6.40
C PRO A 177 15.28 -4.97 -7.33
N ASN A 178 15.16 -3.75 -7.88
CA ASN A 178 16.15 -3.12 -8.74
C ASN A 178 17.15 -2.22 -7.98
N TRP A 179 16.99 -2.06 -6.67
CA TRP A 179 17.90 -1.26 -5.87
C TRP A 179 19.16 -2.07 -5.52
N ASN A 180 20.31 -1.42 -5.68
CA ASN A 180 21.60 -1.94 -5.23
C ASN A 180 21.96 -1.41 -3.83
N ALA A 181 23.09 -1.85 -3.28
CA ALA A 181 23.56 -1.43 -1.96
C ALA A 181 23.79 0.09 -1.87
N GLU A 182 24.20 0.75 -2.97
CA GLU A 182 24.40 2.20 -3.04
C GLU A 182 23.07 2.96 -2.91
N ASP A 183 22.01 2.51 -3.62
CA ASP A 183 20.69 3.13 -3.56
C ASP A 183 20.09 3.04 -2.15
N ILE A 184 20.25 1.89 -1.52
CA ILE A 184 19.79 1.63 -0.15
C ILE A 184 20.58 2.46 0.85
N SER A 185 21.89 2.51 0.71
CA SER A 185 22.80 3.31 1.52
C SER A 185 22.39 4.80 1.54
N LYS A 186 22.11 5.38 0.38
CA LYS A 186 21.64 6.76 0.26
C LYS A 186 20.30 6.99 0.97
N LYS A 187 19.40 6.00 0.94
CA LYS A 187 18.09 6.11 1.59
C LYS A 187 18.17 5.99 3.10
N LEU A 188 18.90 4.99 3.60
CA LEU A 188 19.00 4.68 5.02
C LEU A 188 20.03 5.56 5.75
N GLY A 189 20.91 6.25 5.02
CA GLY A 189 21.98 7.07 5.59
C GLY A 189 23.14 6.25 6.17
N PHE A 190 23.22 4.96 5.82
CA PHE A 190 24.33 4.08 6.20
C PHE A 190 25.44 4.07 5.15
N ASN A 191 26.65 3.66 5.54
CA ASN A 191 27.71 3.40 4.59
C ASN A 191 27.39 2.14 3.77
N GLU A 192 27.75 2.13 2.47
CA GLU A 192 27.50 0.99 1.55
C GLU A 192 28.10 -0.32 2.07
N THR A 193 29.28 -0.27 2.70
CA THR A 193 29.91 -1.45 3.32
C THR A 193 29.07 -2.02 4.47
N ILE A 194 28.43 -1.16 5.25
CA ILE A 194 27.52 -1.59 6.33
C ILE A 194 26.29 -2.24 5.74
N VAL A 195 25.68 -1.62 4.72
CA VAL A 195 24.50 -2.17 4.02
C VAL A 195 24.81 -3.54 3.41
N SER A 196 25.97 -3.68 2.74
CA SER A 196 26.39 -4.97 2.15
C SER A 196 26.54 -6.05 3.23
N ARG A 197 27.14 -5.73 4.38
CA ARG A 197 27.25 -6.67 5.50
C ARG A 197 25.89 -7.07 6.05
N MET A 198 24.98 -6.11 6.25
CA MET A 198 23.62 -6.39 6.72
C MET A 198 22.85 -7.29 5.73
N ILE A 199 23.04 -7.11 4.42
CA ILE A 199 22.46 -8.00 3.41
C ILE A 199 23.00 -9.43 3.58
N ASP A 200 24.31 -9.60 3.80
CA ASP A 200 24.92 -10.91 4.01
C ASP A 200 24.37 -11.57 5.30
N GLU A 201 24.20 -10.81 6.38
CA GLU A 201 23.60 -11.26 7.63
C GLU A 201 22.13 -11.70 7.44
N ILE A 202 21.33 -10.93 6.69
CA ILE A 202 19.95 -11.32 6.31
C ILE A 202 19.94 -12.63 5.52
N LEU A 203 20.82 -12.77 4.54
CA LEU A 203 20.93 -14.02 3.77
C LEU A 203 21.36 -15.21 4.62
N GLN A 204 22.15 -14.99 5.66
CA GLN A 204 22.51 -16.04 6.62
C GLN A 204 21.29 -16.45 7.46
N TYR A 205 20.50 -15.52 8.00
CA TYR A 205 19.26 -15.82 8.71
C TYR A 205 18.30 -16.66 7.85
N CYS A 206 18.17 -16.34 6.55
CA CYS A 206 17.33 -17.13 5.64
C CYS A 206 17.84 -18.55 5.40
N ARG A 207 19.18 -18.77 5.36
CA ARG A 207 19.78 -20.11 5.13
C ARG A 207 19.71 -21.04 6.33
N GLU A 208 19.72 -20.52 7.54
CA GLU A 208 19.64 -21.32 8.78
C GLU A 208 18.27 -21.97 8.96
N MET A 209 17.24 -21.48 8.26
CA MET A 209 15.89 -22.02 8.29
C MET A 209 15.63 -23.17 7.29
N GLU A 210 16.51 -23.40 6.33
CA GLU A 210 16.41 -24.55 5.40
C GLU A 210 16.99 -25.86 5.99
N ARG A 211 17.45 -25.84 7.26
CA ARG A 211 18.01 -26.99 7.98
C ARG A 211 17.10 -27.45 9.12
#